data_b76fcaeb977b01fd048b7c95cf21d1e9
#
_entry.id   b76fcaeb977b01fd048b7c95cf21d1e9
#
_cell.length_a   1.000
_cell.length_b   1.000
_cell.length_c   1.000
_cell.angle_alpha   90.00
_cell.angle_beta   90.00
_cell.angle_gamma   90.00
#
_symmetry.space_group_name_H-M   'P 1'
#
loop_
_entity.id
_entity.type
_entity.pdbx_description
1 polymer ?
#
loop_
_entity_poly.entity_id
_entity_poly.type
_entity_poly.pdbx_seq_one_letter_code
_entity_poly.pdbx_strand_id
1 'polypeptide(L)'
;SVLDDELANQLNGIMLYLSAEDPSRPHFIYINSPGGSVTAGLSTFDIMNYVSAPVQTIGIGFAASMASFILAGGEKGNRLALPHARIMIHQPQGGYEGQASDIGTETREILRLRDLLGALYANLTGQPLQKIALDLDRDNYLSSHQARAYGLVDSVAQGETNEEDLGPDIPGAPTKEKVTVPA
;
A
#
# COMPACT_ATOMS: atom_id res chain seq x y z
N SER A 1 -5.30 -0.08 12.70
CA SER A 1 -6.13 1.13 12.94
C SER A 1 -6.55 1.75 11.61
N VAL A 2 -7.58 2.61 11.64
CA VAL A 2 -7.97 3.44 10.50
C VAL A 2 -6.93 4.56 10.32
N LEU A 3 -6.61 4.90 9.09
CA LEU A 3 -5.70 6.00 8.75
C LEU A 3 -6.50 7.31 8.69
N ASP A 4 -6.49 8.05 9.76
CA ASP A 4 -7.06 9.41 9.88
C ASP A 4 -5.96 10.46 9.99
N ASP A 5 -6.36 11.73 10.07
CA ASP A 5 -5.40 12.84 10.15
C ASP A 5 -4.57 12.81 11.44
N GLU A 6 -5.13 12.32 12.56
CA GLU A 6 -4.41 12.23 13.82
C GLU A 6 -3.28 11.20 13.73
N LEU A 7 -3.57 9.99 13.26
CA LEU A 7 -2.57 8.95 13.06
C LEU A 7 -1.51 9.37 12.03
N ALA A 8 -1.94 9.97 10.90
CA ALA A 8 -1.03 10.46 9.88
C ALA A 8 -0.06 11.51 10.44
N ASN A 9 -0.56 12.48 11.21
CA ASN A 9 0.28 13.52 11.83
C ASN A 9 1.28 12.91 12.83
N GLN A 10 0.88 11.90 13.60
CA GLN A 10 1.79 11.19 14.51
C GLN A 10 2.88 10.45 13.74
N LEU A 11 2.52 9.67 12.71
CA LEU A 11 3.48 8.95 11.87
C LEU A 11 4.45 9.90 11.17
N ASN A 12 3.94 10.97 10.59
CA ASN A 12 4.73 11.99 9.90
C ASN A 12 5.73 12.66 10.84
N GLY A 13 5.27 13.05 12.04
CA GLY A 13 6.12 13.63 13.07
C GLY A 13 7.24 12.70 13.52
N ILE A 14 6.92 11.41 13.74
CA ILE A 14 7.91 10.39 14.13
C ILE A 14 8.95 10.19 13.00
N MET A 15 8.52 10.05 11.75
CA MET A 15 9.44 9.86 10.62
C MET A 15 10.38 11.05 10.44
N LEU A 16 9.86 12.26 10.52
CA LEU A 16 10.64 13.50 10.44
C LEU A 16 11.66 13.57 11.58
N TYR A 17 11.23 13.32 12.81
CA TYR A 17 12.09 13.35 13.98
C TYR A 17 13.23 12.33 13.88
N LEU A 18 12.90 11.06 13.63
CA LEU A 18 13.89 9.98 13.55
C LEU A 18 14.86 10.17 12.37
N SER A 19 14.38 10.67 11.22
CA SER A 19 15.23 10.99 10.07
C SER A 19 16.17 12.17 10.34
N ALA A 20 15.76 13.11 11.17
CA ALA A 20 16.63 14.22 11.59
C ALA A 20 17.70 13.78 12.59
N GLU A 21 17.42 12.77 13.44
CA GLU A 21 18.41 12.20 14.36
C GLU A 21 19.47 11.35 13.63
N ASP A 22 19.02 10.47 12.74
CA ASP A 22 19.92 9.59 11.95
C ASP A 22 19.33 9.30 10.57
N PRO A 23 19.73 10.04 9.53
CA PRO A 23 19.21 9.88 8.16
C PRO A 23 19.63 8.56 7.50
N SER A 24 20.58 7.82 8.08
CA SER A 24 21.04 6.53 7.55
C SER A 24 20.25 5.33 8.07
N ARG A 25 19.52 5.51 9.17
CA ARG A 25 18.79 4.43 9.83
C ARG A 25 17.42 4.20 9.19
N PRO A 26 17.13 3.02 8.63
CA PRO A 26 15.86 2.76 7.98
C PRO A 26 14.68 2.79 8.95
N HIS A 27 13.55 3.31 8.47
CA HIS A 27 12.26 3.28 9.17
C HIS A 27 11.47 2.05 8.72
N PHE A 28 10.84 1.35 9.67
CA PHE A 28 10.01 0.18 9.39
C PHE A 28 8.56 0.49 9.74
N ILE A 29 7.68 0.49 8.74
CA ILE A 29 6.23 0.70 8.93
C ILE A 29 5.52 -0.64 8.82
N TYR A 30 4.97 -1.13 9.93
CA TYR A 30 4.14 -2.33 9.99
C TYR A 30 2.68 -1.96 9.77
N ILE A 31 2.06 -2.51 8.72
CA ILE A 31 0.75 -2.09 8.23
C ILE A 31 -0.28 -3.19 8.46
N ASN A 32 -1.27 -2.90 9.33
CA ASN A 32 -2.50 -3.66 9.52
C ASN A 32 -3.65 -2.67 9.66
N SER A 33 -4.28 -2.32 8.52
CA SER A 33 -5.24 -1.24 8.43
C SER A 33 -6.22 -1.45 7.29
N PRO A 34 -7.50 -1.10 7.47
CA PRO A 34 -8.49 -1.07 6.38
C PRO A 34 -8.30 0.14 5.44
N GLY A 35 -7.33 1.01 5.70
CA GLY A 35 -7.18 2.29 5.02
C GLY A 35 -7.82 3.44 5.77
N GLY A 36 -8.28 4.46 5.06
CA GLY A 36 -8.90 5.64 5.64
C GLY A 36 -8.83 6.87 4.74
N SER A 37 -8.57 8.04 5.31
CA SER A 37 -8.53 9.30 4.61
C SER A 37 -7.48 9.33 3.49
N VAL A 38 -7.91 9.73 2.28
CA VAL A 38 -7.01 9.86 1.13
C VAL A 38 -5.97 10.94 1.36
N THR A 39 -6.36 12.08 1.92
CA THR A 39 -5.46 13.20 2.20
C THR A 39 -4.43 12.85 3.28
N ALA A 40 -4.85 12.15 4.33
CA ALA A 40 -3.96 11.64 5.37
C ALA A 40 -2.93 10.65 4.78
N GLY A 41 -3.39 9.75 3.90
CA GLY A 41 -2.51 8.79 3.24
C GLY A 41 -1.52 9.44 2.27
N LEU A 42 -1.97 10.41 1.47
CA LEU A 42 -1.07 11.17 0.57
C LEU A 42 -0.04 11.97 1.37
N SER A 43 -0.44 12.60 2.47
CA SER A 43 0.48 13.31 3.38
C SER A 43 1.57 12.38 3.92
N THR A 44 1.18 11.19 4.37
CA THR A 44 2.14 10.18 4.87
C THR A 44 3.07 9.70 3.75
N PHE A 45 2.53 9.43 2.56
CA PHE A 45 3.31 9.03 1.39
C PHE A 45 4.33 10.11 0.98
N ASP A 46 3.94 11.37 1.01
CA ASP A 46 4.84 12.48 0.70
C ASP A 46 5.98 12.58 1.72
N ILE A 47 5.69 12.41 3.01
CA ILE A 47 6.72 12.38 4.06
C ILE A 47 7.64 11.16 3.90
N MET A 48 7.11 9.97 3.57
CA MET A 48 7.95 8.80 3.28
C MET A 48 8.97 9.05 2.17
N ASN A 49 8.59 9.84 1.16
CA ASN A 49 9.49 10.22 0.06
C ASN A 49 10.39 11.44 0.38
N TYR A 50 9.98 12.27 1.34
CA TYR A 50 10.73 13.48 1.72
C TYR A 50 11.88 13.19 2.68
N VAL A 51 11.70 12.26 3.62
CA VAL A 51 12.73 11.90 4.59
C VAL A 51 13.94 11.25 3.92
N SER A 52 15.13 11.55 4.40
CA SER A 52 16.37 10.96 3.86
C SER A 52 16.56 9.50 4.26
N ALA A 53 15.98 9.09 5.39
CA ALA A 53 16.05 7.73 5.87
C ALA A 53 15.19 6.80 4.98
N PRO A 54 15.68 5.61 4.60
CA PRO A 54 14.90 4.64 3.82
C PRO A 54 13.64 4.20 4.59
N VAL A 55 12.48 4.24 3.94
CA VAL A 55 11.22 3.79 4.55
C VAL A 55 10.82 2.43 3.99
N GLN A 56 10.91 1.41 4.82
CA GLN A 56 10.53 0.04 4.50
C GLN A 56 9.12 -0.25 5.01
N THR A 57 8.31 -0.94 4.22
CA THR A 57 6.92 -1.23 4.56
C THR A 57 6.67 -2.72 4.68
N ILE A 58 5.95 -3.13 5.72
CA ILE A 58 5.64 -4.53 6.00
C ILE A 58 4.13 -4.70 6.18
N GLY A 59 3.48 -5.37 5.23
CA GLY A 59 2.07 -5.73 5.32
C GLY A 59 1.86 -6.92 6.25
N ILE A 60 1.10 -6.70 7.33
CA ILE A 60 0.72 -7.74 8.29
C ILE A 60 -0.81 -7.81 8.40
N GLY A 61 -1.39 -9.01 8.33
CA GLY A 61 -2.84 -9.18 8.42
C GLY A 61 -3.59 -8.58 7.24
N PHE A 62 -4.04 -7.33 7.34
CA PHE A 62 -4.83 -6.67 6.31
C PHE A 62 -4.28 -5.28 5.96
N ALA A 63 -4.02 -5.05 4.67
CA ALA A 63 -3.62 -3.75 4.14
C ALA A 63 -4.55 -3.38 2.97
N ALA A 64 -5.54 -2.52 3.24
CA ALA A 64 -6.59 -2.20 2.27
C ALA A 64 -6.65 -0.70 1.95
N SER A 65 -7.13 -0.37 0.73
CA SER A 65 -7.39 1.03 0.35
C SER A 65 -6.12 1.88 0.52
N MET A 66 -6.20 3.02 1.21
CA MET A 66 -5.03 3.86 1.46
C MET A 66 -3.88 3.15 2.20
N ALA A 67 -4.15 2.12 3.00
CA ALA A 67 -3.10 1.33 3.64
C ALA A 67 -2.32 0.47 2.63
N SER A 68 -2.97 -0.05 1.58
CA SER A 68 -2.28 -0.73 0.48
C SER A 68 -1.45 0.23 -0.37
N PHE A 69 -1.89 1.49 -0.48
CA PHE A 69 -1.13 2.54 -1.13
C PHE A 69 0.15 2.89 -0.35
N ILE A 70 0.07 3.07 0.97
CA ILE A 70 1.24 3.27 1.84
C ILE A 70 2.18 2.06 1.77
N LEU A 71 1.65 0.82 1.77
CA LEU A 71 2.45 -0.39 1.61
C LEU A 71 3.25 -0.37 0.30
N ALA A 72 2.58 -0.05 -0.81
CA ALA A 72 3.23 0.06 -2.13
C ALA A 72 4.21 1.24 -2.22
N GLY A 73 4.01 2.27 -1.39
CA GLY A 73 4.83 3.50 -1.33
C GLY A 73 6.17 3.35 -0.62
N GLY A 74 6.45 2.22 0.02
CA GLY A 74 7.75 1.95 0.60
C GLY A 74 8.89 1.94 -0.43
N GLU A 75 10.13 1.99 0.06
CA GLU A 75 11.32 1.95 -0.78
C GLU A 75 11.33 0.68 -1.63
N LYS A 76 11.52 0.83 -2.94
CA LYS A 76 11.57 -0.31 -3.87
C LYS A 76 12.70 -1.29 -3.50
N GLY A 77 12.37 -2.57 -3.45
CA GLY A 77 13.25 -3.65 -2.99
C GLY A 77 13.03 -4.00 -1.51
N ASN A 78 12.38 -3.12 -0.74
CA ASN A 78 12.20 -3.24 0.71
C ASN A 78 10.72 -3.21 1.15
N ARG A 79 9.79 -3.53 0.23
CA ARG A 79 8.36 -3.67 0.52
C ARG A 79 8.04 -5.15 0.75
N LEU A 80 7.55 -5.49 1.92
CA LEU A 80 7.34 -6.86 2.36
C LEU A 80 5.87 -7.12 2.69
N ALA A 81 5.38 -8.34 2.44
CA ALA A 81 4.13 -8.83 3.02
C ALA A 81 4.35 -10.15 3.75
N LEU A 82 3.68 -10.36 4.88
CA LEU A 82 3.67 -11.66 5.53
C LEU A 82 2.84 -12.67 4.69
N PRO A 83 3.09 -13.99 4.78
CA PRO A 83 2.50 -14.99 3.88
C PRO A 83 0.97 -14.96 3.80
N HIS A 84 0.31 -14.74 4.93
CA HIS A 84 -1.16 -14.72 5.04
C HIS A 84 -1.75 -13.31 5.04
N ALA A 85 -0.96 -12.26 4.77
CA ALA A 85 -1.49 -10.93 4.62
C ALA A 85 -2.42 -10.83 3.41
N ARG A 86 -3.48 -10.04 3.55
CA ARG A 86 -4.41 -9.71 2.47
C ARG A 86 -4.23 -8.25 2.10
N ILE A 87 -4.10 -8.02 0.82
CA ILE A 87 -3.95 -6.67 0.29
C ILE A 87 -5.20 -6.37 -0.56
N MET A 88 -5.80 -5.20 -0.39
CA MET A 88 -6.96 -4.79 -1.17
C MET A 88 -6.74 -3.42 -1.76
N ILE A 89 -6.97 -3.31 -3.06
CA ILE A 89 -6.93 -2.06 -3.80
C ILE A 89 -8.31 -1.72 -4.35
N HIS A 90 -8.67 -0.47 -4.33
CA HIS A 90 -9.88 0.06 -4.96
C HIS A 90 -9.75 1.58 -5.19
N GLN A 91 -10.69 2.15 -5.97
CA GLN A 91 -10.76 3.59 -6.18
C GLN A 91 -11.20 4.34 -4.90
N PRO A 92 -10.86 5.65 -4.77
CA PRO A 92 -11.32 6.43 -3.63
C PRO A 92 -12.84 6.49 -3.57
N GLN A 93 -13.37 6.42 -2.36
CA GLN A 93 -14.78 6.58 -2.07
C GLN A 93 -14.99 7.88 -1.30
N GLY A 94 -16.08 8.56 -1.58
CA GLY A 94 -16.49 9.75 -0.87
C GLY A 94 -17.97 10.02 -1.06
N GLY A 95 -18.52 10.85 -0.19
CA GLY A 95 -19.89 11.33 -0.29
C GLY A 95 -19.95 12.75 0.23
N TYR A 96 -20.80 13.56 -0.35
CA TYR A 96 -21.05 14.95 0.06
C TYR A 96 -22.53 15.26 0.00
N GLU A 97 -23.02 15.94 1.01
CA GLU A 97 -24.40 16.44 1.08
C GLU A 97 -24.36 17.97 1.22
N GLY A 98 -25.03 18.68 0.32
CA GLY A 98 -25.02 20.14 0.30
C GLY A 98 -25.69 20.72 -0.94
N GLN A 99 -25.37 21.96 -1.27
CA GLN A 99 -25.87 22.62 -2.46
C GLN A 99 -25.35 21.97 -3.75
N ALA A 100 -26.13 22.02 -4.83
CA ALA A 100 -25.79 21.36 -6.10
C ALA A 100 -24.41 21.81 -6.65
N SER A 101 -24.05 23.06 -6.49
CA SER A 101 -22.73 23.60 -6.87
C SER A 101 -21.59 22.95 -6.09
N ASP A 102 -21.79 22.74 -4.79
CA ASP A 102 -20.78 22.17 -3.89
C ASP A 102 -20.62 20.67 -4.17
N ILE A 103 -21.71 19.93 -4.39
CA ILE A 103 -21.69 18.53 -4.85
C ILE A 103 -20.86 18.40 -6.15
N GLY A 104 -21.07 19.33 -7.10
CA GLY A 104 -20.30 19.35 -8.35
C GLY A 104 -18.81 19.60 -8.14
N THR A 105 -18.45 20.41 -7.16
CA THR A 105 -17.06 20.70 -6.81
C THR A 105 -16.39 19.49 -6.15
N GLU A 106 -17.03 18.89 -5.15
CA GLU A 106 -16.55 17.68 -4.48
C GLU A 106 -16.40 16.49 -5.45
N THR A 107 -17.36 16.32 -6.36
CA THR A 107 -17.26 15.27 -7.38
C THR A 107 -16.02 15.44 -8.25
N ARG A 108 -15.71 16.67 -8.68
CA ARG A 108 -14.49 16.93 -9.47
C ARG A 108 -13.22 16.61 -8.68
N GLU A 109 -13.21 16.93 -7.38
CA GLU A 109 -12.05 16.64 -6.54
C GLU A 109 -11.85 15.12 -6.34
N ILE A 110 -12.92 14.37 -6.07
CA ILE A 110 -12.84 12.90 -5.96
C ILE A 110 -12.34 12.27 -7.28
N LEU A 111 -12.80 12.75 -8.42
CA LEU A 111 -12.32 12.29 -9.72
C LEU A 111 -10.84 12.62 -9.94
N ARG A 112 -10.42 13.82 -9.54
CA ARG A 112 -9.00 14.21 -9.59
C ARG A 112 -8.13 13.31 -8.72
N LEU A 113 -8.57 13.01 -7.49
CA LEU A 113 -7.87 12.11 -6.57
C LEU A 113 -7.81 10.68 -7.11
N ARG A 114 -8.88 10.19 -7.74
CA ARG A 114 -8.90 8.88 -8.41
C ARG A 114 -7.82 8.78 -9.49
N ASP A 115 -7.75 9.79 -10.34
CA ASP A 115 -6.79 9.81 -11.45
C ASP A 115 -5.36 9.95 -10.94
N LEU A 116 -5.14 10.75 -9.89
CA LEU A 116 -3.84 10.89 -9.22
C LEU A 116 -3.38 9.55 -8.61
N LEU A 117 -4.23 8.92 -7.80
CA LEU A 117 -3.92 7.63 -7.18
C LEU A 117 -3.66 6.55 -8.23
N GLY A 118 -4.45 6.52 -9.32
CA GLY A 118 -4.23 5.62 -10.43
C GLY A 118 -2.83 5.77 -11.06
N ALA A 119 -2.41 7.00 -11.30
CA ALA A 119 -1.08 7.30 -11.82
C ALA A 119 0.04 6.92 -10.84
N LEU A 120 -0.15 7.19 -9.54
CA LEU A 120 0.80 6.82 -8.51
C LEU A 120 0.93 5.29 -8.37
N TYR A 121 -0.19 4.55 -8.35
CA TYR A 121 -0.15 3.09 -8.35
C TYR A 121 0.55 2.52 -9.59
N ALA A 122 0.30 3.08 -10.77
CA ALA A 122 0.99 2.65 -12.00
C ALA A 122 2.52 2.81 -11.87
N ASN A 123 2.96 3.93 -11.30
CA ASN A 123 4.38 4.21 -11.06
C ASN A 123 5.00 3.27 -10.00
N LEU A 124 4.29 3.05 -8.90
CA LEU A 124 4.75 2.22 -7.78
C LEU A 124 4.81 0.72 -8.14
N THR A 125 3.85 0.25 -8.93
CA THR A 125 3.73 -1.18 -9.28
C THR A 125 4.40 -1.54 -10.60
N GLY A 126 4.59 -0.57 -11.50
CA GLY A 126 5.03 -0.81 -12.88
C GLY A 126 3.93 -1.35 -13.80
N GLN A 127 2.68 -1.41 -13.33
CA GLN A 127 1.56 -1.84 -14.16
C GLN A 127 1.10 -0.71 -15.10
N PRO A 128 0.58 -1.04 -16.30
CA PRO A 128 -0.01 -0.04 -17.18
C PRO A 128 -1.19 0.69 -16.52
N LEU A 129 -1.28 2.02 -16.71
CA LEU A 129 -2.34 2.84 -16.12
C LEU A 129 -3.76 2.32 -16.45
N GLN A 130 -3.98 1.83 -17.67
CA GLN A 130 -5.26 1.26 -18.08
C GLN A 130 -5.64 0.02 -17.24
N LYS A 131 -4.65 -0.83 -16.93
CA LYS A 131 -4.86 -2.00 -16.04
C LYS A 131 -5.17 -1.56 -14.61
N ILE A 132 -4.41 -0.60 -14.09
CA ILE A 132 -4.67 -0.01 -12.76
C ILE A 132 -6.09 0.55 -12.69
N ALA A 133 -6.54 1.32 -13.69
CA ALA A 133 -7.89 1.91 -13.71
C ALA A 133 -9.00 0.84 -13.67
N LEU A 134 -8.81 -0.29 -14.34
CA LEU A 134 -9.75 -1.41 -14.30
C LEU A 134 -9.73 -2.15 -12.96
N ASP A 135 -8.53 -2.39 -12.43
CA ASP A 135 -8.35 -3.14 -11.18
C ASP A 135 -8.79 -2.35 -9.93
N LEU A 136 -8.75 -1.01 -10.00
CA LEU A 136 -9.24 -0.12 -8.94
C LEU A 136 -10.75 0.13 -9.00
N ASP A 137 -11.46 -0.21 -10.09
CA ASP A 137 -12.88 0.11 -10.24
C ASP A 137 -13.77 -0.53 -9.16
N ARG A 138 -13.37 -1.69 -8.66
CA ARG A 138 -14.03 -2.43 -7.57
C ARG A 138 -13.00 -2.97 -6.59
N ASP A 139 -13.48 -3.41 -5.42
CA ASP A 139 -12.62 -4.06 -4.43
C ASP A 139 -11.89 -5.25 -5.03
N ASN A 140 -10.58 -5.15 -5.12
CA ASN A 140 -9.70 -6.17 -5.68
C ASN A 140 -8.79 -6.72 -4.58
N TYR A 141 -9.07 -7.94 -4.14
CA TYR A 141 -8.36 -8.63 -3.07
C TYR A 141 -7.24 -9.51 -3.60
N LEU A 142 -6.04 -9.28 -3.09
CA LEU A 142 -4.82 -9.97 -3.47
C LEU A 142 -4.25 -10.73 -2.27
N SER A 143 -3.78 -11.94 -2.48
CA SER A 143 -2.87 -12.60 -1.55
C SER A 143 -1.50 -11.95 -1.60
N SER A 144 -0.63 -12.23 -0.62
CA SER A 144 0.74 -11.70 -0.59
C SER A 144 1.53 -12.03 -1.87
N HIS A 145 1.38 -13.26 -2.38
CA HIS A 145 2.03 -13.68 -3.64
C HIS A 145 1.46 -12.96 -4.87
N GLN A 146 0.15 -12.75 -4.92
CA GLN A 146 -0.49 -11.97 -5.99
C GLN A 146 -0.07 -10.50 -5.92
N ALA A 147 0.01 -9.92 -4.71
CA ALA A 147 0.47 -8.55 -4.50
C ALA A 147 1.93 -8.36 -4.94
N ARG A 148 2.80 -9.36 -4.70
CA ARG A 148 4.17 -9.38 -5.22
C ARG A 148 4.18 -9.45 -6.75
N ALA A 149 3.45 -10.36 -7.35
CA ALA A 149 3.36 -10.46 -8.81
C ALA A 149 2.78 -9.20 -9.47
N TYR A 150 1.90 -8.50 -8.76
CA TYR A 150 1.30 -7.24 -9.17
C TYR A 150 2.29 -6.06 -9.07
N GLY A 151 3.28 -6.12 -8.18
CA GLY A 151 4.26 -5.08 -7.91
C GLY A 151 3.93 -4.16 -6.72
N LEU A 152 2.93 -4.52 -5.90
CA LEU A 152 2.59 -3.78 -4.67
C LEU A 152 3.62 -3.99 -3.56
N VAL A 153 4.23 -5.18 -3.53
CA VAL A 153 5.35 -5.51 -2.63
C VAL A 153 6.46 -6.19 -3.42
N ASP A 154 7.67 -6.22 -2.88
CA ASP A 154 8.84 -6.79 -3.54
C ASP A 154 9.09 -8.23 -3.10
N SER A 155 8.70 -8.58 -1.87
CA SER A 155 8.92 -9.91 -1.32
C SER A 155 7.77 -10.35 -0.40
N VAL A 156 7.68 -11.67 -0.22
CA VAL A 156 6.81 -12.29 0.80
C VAL A 156 7.73 -12.91 1.82
N ALA A 157 7.53 -12.57 3.10
CA ALA A 157 8.33 -13.15 4.18
C ALA A 157 8.16 -14.68 4.17
N GLN A 158 9.28 -15.39 4.18
CA GLN A 158 9.27 -16.81 4.46
C GLN A 158 9.47 -16.95 5.97
N GLY A 159 8.41 -17.38 6.69
CA GLY A 159 8.61 -17.88 8.05
C GLY A 159 9.44 -19.16 8.00
N GLU A 160 10.01 -19.59 9.12
CA GLU A 160 10.52 -20.97 9.29
C GLU A 160 9.36 -21.99 9.30
N THR A 161 8.42 -21.87 8.36
CA THR A 161 7.31 -22.80 8.22
C THR A 161 7.73 -23.94 7.31
N ASN A 162 7.66 -25.14 7.82
CA ASN A 162 7.75 -26.36 7.03
C ASN A 162 6.73 -26.29 5.87
N GLU A 163 7.10 -26.83 4.71
CA GLU A 163 6.27 -26.83 3.48
C GLU A 163 4.86 -27.44 3.66
N GLU A 164 4.58 -28.07 4.80
CA GLU A 164 3.32 -28.72 5.16
C GLU A 164 2.23 -27.77 5.66
N ASP A 165 2.55 -26.53 6.07
CA ASP A 165 1.60 -25.53 6.59
C ASP A 165 0.93 -24.67 5.50
N LEU A 166 1.26 -24.89 4.25
CA LEU A 166 0.55 -24.29 3.12
C LEU A 166 -0.74 -25.07 2.89
N GLY A 167 -1.87 -24.55 3.36
CA GLY A 167 -3.18 -25.15 3.11
C GLY A 167 -3.44 -25.50 1.64
N PRO A 168 -4.51 -26.23 1.32
CA PRO A 168 -4.73 -26.87 0.02
C PRO A 168 -4.61 -25.85 -1.12
N ASP A 169 -3.97 -26.29 -2.21
CA ASP A 169 -3.76 -25.51 -3.44
C ASP A 169 -5.09 -24.87 -3.90
N ILE A 170 -5.13 -23.54 -3.86
CA ILE A 170 -6.24 -22.78 -4.44
C ILE A 170 -6.07 -22.83 -5.96
N PRO A 171 -7.06 -23.28 -6.73
CA PRO A 171 -6.96 -23.33 -8.19
C PRO A 171 -6.66 -21.95 -8.75
N GLY A 172 -5.55 -21.82 -9.50
CA GLY A 172 -5.09 -20.56 -10.12
C GLY A 172 -3.88 -19.90 -9.47
N ALA A 173 -3.30 -20.48 -8.42
CA ALA A 173 -2.03 -20.00 -7.85
C ALA A 173 -0.85 -20.35 -8.79
N PRO A 174 0.10 -19.41 -9.03
CA PRO A 174 1.28 -19.70 -9.85
C PRO A 174 2.18 -20.75 -9.18
N THR A 175 2.68 -21.69 -9.96
CA THR A 175 3.57 -22.78 -9.57
C THR A 175 4.88 -22.27 -8.97
N LYS A 176 5.34 -22.99 -7.95
CA LYS A 176 6.54 -22.72 -7.13
C LYS A 176 7.81 -22.65 -7.99
N GLU A 177 8.44 -21.49 -8.11
CA GLU A 177 9.85 -21.38 -8.50
C GLU A 177 10.70 -21.13 -7.25
N LYS A 178 11.72 -21.98 -7.06
CA LYS A 178 12.71 -21.82 -5.97
C LYS A 178 13.56 -20.58 -6.24
N VAL A 179 13.39 -19.55 -5.42
CA VAL A 179 14.31 -18.41 -5.39
C VAL A 179 15.45 -18.78 -4.41
N THR A 180 16.63 -19.06 -4.95
CA THR A 180 17.87 -19.17 -4.18
C THR A 180 18.35 -17.76 -3.83
N VAL A 181 18.43 -17.46 -2.54
CA VAL A 181 19.10 -16.24 -2.03
C VAL A 181 20.60 -16.50 -2.06
N PRO A 182 21.42 -15.61 -2.68
CA PRO A 182 22.87 -15.70 -2.55
C PRO A 182 23.29 -15.33 -1.12
N ALA A 183 24.25 -16.06 -0.58
CA ALA A 183 24.85 -15.86 0.72
C ALA A 183 25.66 -14.54 0.81
#